data_d7ef3a1b0003d7e1137d26c6e94bf05b
#
_entry.id   d7ef3a1b0003d7e1137d26c6e94bf05b
#
_cell.length_a   1.000
_cell.length_b   1.000
_cell.length_c   1.000
_cell.angle_alpha   90.00
_cell.angle_beta   90.00
_cell.angle_gamma   90.00
#
_symmetry.space_group_name_H-M   'P 1'
#
loop_
_entity.id
_entity.type
_entity.pdbx_description
1 polymer ?
#
loop_
_entity_poly.entity_id
_entity_poly.type
_entity_poly.pdbx_seq_one_letter_code
_entity_poly.pdbx_strand_id
1 'polypeptide(L)'
;SDIDGLFDKNPNIYEDAQLRSHVADISQEIIASAGGAGSRFGTGGMLSKVQSAQMVFENKGQMVLMNGANPRDILRVLEGQPLGTWFKQVEEVTYD
;
A
#
# COMPACT_ATOMS: atom_id res chain seq x y z
N SER A 1 -12.15 -4.62 -6.28
CA SER A 1 -10.86 -4.57 -6.94
C SER A 1 -10.19 -5.94 -6.88
N ASP A 2 -9.61 -6.35 -7.97
CA ASP A 2 -8.92 -7.65 -8.06
C ASP A 2 -7.45 -7.55 -7.66
N ILE A 3 -7.03 -6.40 -7.18
CA ILE A 3 -5.63 -6.17 -6.80
C ILE A 3 -5.46 -6.43 -5.31
N ASP A 4 -4.49 -7.28 -4.96
CA ASP A 4 -4.26 -7.71 -3.58
C ASP A 4 -3.67 -6.63 -2.68
N GLY A 5 -3.11 -5.59 -3.27
CA GLY A 5 -2.48 -4.50 -2.54
C GLY A 5 -1.76 -3.57 -3.50
N LEU A 6 -0.77 -2.84 -3.00
CA LEU A 6 0.03 -1.93 -3.80
C LEU A 6 1.25 -2.66 -4.36
N PHE A 7 1.42 -2.64 -5.67
CA PHE A 7 2.58 -3.20 -6.35
C PHE A 7 3.56 -2.10 -6.73
N ASP A 8 4.80 -2.47 -6.95
CA ASP A 8 5.84 -1.52 -7.37
C ASP A 8 5.61 -0.99 -8.79
N LYS A 9 4.87 -1.75 -9.61
CA LYS A 9 4.43 -1.34 -10.94
C LYS A 9 3.18 -2.12 -11.30
N ASN A 10 2.54 -1.78 -12.41
CA ASN A 10 1.26 -2.37 -12.77
C ASN A 10 1.39 -3.88 -13.05
N PRO A 11 0.81 -4.74 -12.21
CA PRO A 11 0.90 -6.19 -12.41
C PRO A 11 0.15 -6.69 -13.65
N ASN A 12 -0.74 -5.89 -14.21
CA ASN A 12 -1.44 -6.25 -15.45
C ASN A 12 -0.59 -6.04 -16.69
N ILE A 13 0.48 -5.27 -16.56
CA ILE A 13 1.40 -4.95 -17.66
C ILE A 13 2.74 -5.67 -17.47
N TYR A 14 3.23 -5.72 -16.26
CA TYR A 14 4.55 -6.24 -15.93
C TYR A 14 4.44 -7.53 -15.12
N GLU A 15 4.95 -8.62 -15.66
CA GLU A 15 4.93 -9.91 -14.98
C GLU A 15 5.82 -9.93 -13.74
N ASP A 16 6.83 -9.07 -13.73
CA ASP A 16 7.76 -8.98 -12.60
C ASP A 16 7.34 -7.94 -11.55
N ALA A 17 6.12 -7.44 -11.63
CA ALA A 17 5.58 -6.54 -10.61
C ALA A 17 5.54 -7.27 -9.25
N GLN A 18 6.03 -6.60 -8.22
CA GLN A 18 6.11 -7.17 -6.89
C GLN A 18 5.21 -6.42 -5.92
N LEU A 19 4.52 -7.16 -5.10
CA LEU A 19 3.66 -6.60 -4.06
C LEU A 19 4.52 -5.89 -3.00
N ARG A 20 4.17 -4.66 -2.67
CA ARG A 20 4.75 -3.95 -1.55
C ARG A 20 4.00 -4.37 -0.29
N SER A 21 4.61 -5.24 0.51
CA SER A 21 3.94 -5.77 1.71
C SER A 21 3.89 -4.75 2.84
N HIS A 22 4.81 -3.78 2.86
CA HIS A 22 4.86 -2.76 3.90
C HIS A 22 5.26 -1.41 3.29
N VAL A 23 4.52 -0.39 3.62
CA VAL A 23 4.79 0.99 3.18
C VAL A 23 4.90 1.86 4.43
N ALA A 24 6.09 2.39 4.67
CA ALA A 24 6.36 3.22 5.85
C ALA A 24 6.27 4.72 5.56
N ASP A 25 6.25 5.10 4.30
CA ASP A 25 6.29 6.50 3.89
C ASP A 25 5.61 6.65 2.53
N ILE A 26 4.82 7.71 2.37
CA ILE A 26 4.17 8.00 1.10
C ILE A 26 5.07 8.94 0.30
N SER A 27 6.03 8.35 -0.39
CA SER A 27 6.98 9.08 -1.22
C SER A 27 6.42 9.25 -2.64
N GLN A 28 7.15 10.01 -3.46
CA GLN A 28 6.82 10.16 -4.88
C GLN A 28 6.83 8.81 -5.59
N GLU A 29 7.73 7.92 -5.20
CA GLU A 29 7.79 6.57 -5.75
C GLU A 29 6.51 5.79 -5.46
N ILE A 30 5.98 5.90 -4.25
CA ILE A 30 4.74 5.23 -3.86
C ILE A 30 3.57 5.82 -4.63
N ILE A 31 3.51 7.12 -4.79
CA ILE A 31 2.46 7.78 -5.57
C ILE A 31 2.51 7.33 -7.03
N ALA A 32 3.70 7.26 -7.60
CA ALA A 32 3.88 6.80 -8.97
C ALA A 32 3.48 5.32 -9.12
N SER A 33 3.80 4.49 -8.14
CA SER A 33 3.37 3.07 -8.13
C SER A 33 1.86 2.93 -8.13
N ALA A 34 1.15 3.88 -7.53
CA ALA A 34 -0.31 3.87 -7.45
C ALA A 34 -1.00 4.45 -8.68
N GLY A 35 -0.23 4.86 -9.67
CA GLY A 35 -0.80 5.46 -10.86
C GLY A 35 -0.91 6.97 -10.80
N GLY A 36 0.13 7.62 -10.28
CA GLY A 36 0.21 9.08 -10.27
C GLY A 36 0.14 9.67 -11.67
N ALA A 37 0.26 10.97 -11.76
CA ALA A 37 0.07 11.73 -13.00
C ALA A 37 0.78 11.07 -14.18
N GLY A 38 0.05 10.82 -15.27
CA GLY A 38 0.56 10.21 -16.46
C GLY A 38 0.48 8.68 -16.50
N SER A 39 0.11 8.04 -15.41
CA SER A 39 -0.04 6.60 -15.35
C SER A 39 -1.48 6.20 -15.66
N ARG A 40 -1.63 5.04 -16.33
CA ARG A 40 -2.93 4.45 -16.57
C ARG A 40 -3.30 3.40 -15.54
N PHE A 41 -2.38 3.13 -14.64
CA PHE A 41 -2.59 2.12 -13.62
C PHE A 41 -3.65 2.58 -12.62
N GLY A 42 -4.65 1.74 -12.40
CA GLY A 42 -5.62 1.97 -11.36
C GLY A 42 -6.69 3.00 -11.64
N THR A 43 -6.61 3.73 -12.73
CA THR A 43 -7.60 4.75 -13.11
C THR A 43 -8.10 5.58 -11.94
N GLY A 44 -7.23 5.94 -11.01
CA GLY A 44 -7.54 6.71 -9.83
C GLY A 44 -7.92 5.90 -8.58
N GLY A 45 -8.30 4.64 -8.73
CA GLY A 45 -8.72 3.81 -7.61
C GLY A 45 -7.61 3.53 -6.61
N MET A 46 -6.46 3.09 -7.11
CA MET A 46 -5.31 2.80 -6.25
C MET A 46 -4.72 4.09 -5.69
N LEU A 47 -4.64 5.14 -6.49
CA LEU A 47 -4.16 6.43 -6.02
C LEU A 47 -5.03 6.96 -4.89
N SER A 48 -6.35 6.79 -5.01
CA SER A 48 -7.28 7.17 -3.95
C SER A 48 -6.98 6.45 -2.64
N LYS A 49 -6.64 5.17 -2.72
CA LYS A 49 -6.29 4.38 -1.53
C LYS A 49 -4.97 4.86 -0.91
N VAL A 50 -3.99 5.19 -1.73
CA VAL A 50 -2.71 5.74 -1.25
C VAL A 50 -2.93 7.11 -0.59
N GLN A 51 -3.80 7.93 -1.17
CA GLN A 51 -4.16 9.22 -0.56
C GLN A 51 -4.84 9.01 0.79
N SER A 52 -5.68 7.99 0.92
CA SER A 52 -6.29 7.64 2.20
C SER A 52 -5.24 7.23 3.22
N ALA A 53 -4.24 6.46 2.80
CA ALA A 53 -3.13 6.07 3.68
C ALA A 53 -2.35 7.31 4.13
N GLN A 54 -2.17 8.28 3.25
CA GLN A 54 -1.49 9.52 3.60
C GLN A 54 -2.25 10.27 4.71
N MET A 55 -3.57 10.35 4.59
CA MET A 55 -4.40 10.96 5.63
C MET A 55 -4.31 10.19 6.96
N VAL A 56 -4.30 8.86 6.87
CA VAL A 56 -4.15 8.01 8.06
C VAL A 56 -2.79 8.28 8.73
N PHE A 57 -1.74 8.44 7.95
CA PHE A 57 -0.41 8.75 8.47
C PHE A 57 -0.36 10.12 9.15
N GLU A 58 -1.07 11.10 8.61
CA GLU A 58 -1.15 12.42 9.23
C GLU A 58 -1.78 12.34 10.62
N ASN A 59 -2.62 11.36 10.86
CA ASN A 59 -3.26 11.11 12.14
C ASN A 59 -2.56 10.00 12.94
N LYS A 60 -1.36 9.62 12.54
CA LYS A 60 -0.54 8.60 13.20
C LYS A 60 -1.20 7.23 13.25
N GLY A 61 -2.06 6.94 12.29
CA GLY A 61 -2.75 5.67 12.18
C GLY A 61 -2.03 4.69 11.27
N GLN A 62 -2.68 3.56 11.07
CA GLN A 62 -2.21 2.50 10.19
C GLN A 62 -3.35 2.09 9.27
N MET A 63 -3.00 1.56 8.10
CA MET A 63 -3.99 1.08 7.14
C MET A 63 -3.52 -0.23 6.51
N VAL A 64 -4.45 -1.16 6.32
CA VAL A 64 -4.17 -2.39 5.58
C VAL A 64 -5.01 -2.37 4.30
N LEU A 65 -4.34 -2.54 3.17
CA LEU A 65 -4.97 -2.66 1.87
C LEU A 65 -4.83 -4.10 1.41
N MET A 66 -5.96 -4.76 1.20
CA MET A 66 -5.96 -6.15 0.78
C MET A 66 -7.20 -6.46 -0.04
N ASN A 67 -7.13 -7.52 -0.83
CA ASN A 67 -8.27 -8.01 -1.57
C ASN A 67 -9.08 -8.95 -0.69
N GLY A 68 -10.38 -8.67 -0.59
CA GLY A 68 -11.27 -9.46 0.25
C GLY A 68 -11.39 -8.88 1.65
N ALA A 69 -12.32 -9.44 2.42
CA ALA A 69 -12.68 -8.89 3.71
C ALA A 69 -12.64 -9.93 4.83
N ASN A 70 -11.82 -10.97 4.68
CA ASN A 70 -11.71 -11.98 5.72
C ASN A 70 -10.83 -11.44 6.86
N PRO A 71 -11.38 -11.28 8.07
CA PRO A 71 -10.62 -10.76 9.20
C PRO A 71 -9.35 -11.56 9.54
N ARG A 72 -9.32 -12.84 9.22
CA ARG A 72 -8.15 -13.67 9.45
C ARG A 72 -6.98 -13.25 8.57
N ASP A 73 -7.27 -12.76 7.38
CA ASP A 73 -6.23 -12.32 6.46
C ASP A 73 -5.56 -11.04 6.93
N ILE A 74 -6.28 -10.20 7.67
CA ILE A 74 -5.69 -9.01 8.27
C ILE A 74 -4.57 -9.41 9.22
N LEU A 75 -4.79 -10.40 10.06
CA LEU A 75 -3.76 -10.89 10.98
C LEU A 75 -2.54 -11.42 10.23
N ARG A 76 -2.77 -12.09 9.10
CA ARG A 76 -1.68 -12.62 8.29
C ARG A 76 -0.85 -11.50 7.67
N VAL A 77 -1.48 -10.42 7.21
CA VAL A 77 -0.77 -9.26 6.70
C VAL A 77 0.10 -8.65 7.80
N LEU A 78 -0.42 -8.53 9.00
CA LEU A 78 0.31 -7.99 10.14
C LEU A 78 1.47 -8.90 10.57
N GLU A 79 1.39 -10.18 10.25
CA GLU A 79 2.46 -11.14 10.49
C GLU A 79 3.52 -11.13 9.38
N GLY A 80 3.36 -10.30 8.36
CA GLY A 80 4.32 -10.16 7.28
C GLY A 80 4.06 -11.02 6.05
N GLN A 81 2.92 -11.70 5.98
CA GLN A 81 2.60 -12.50 4.80
C GLN A 81 2.19 -11.59 3.64
N PRO A 82 2.56 -11.94 2.39
CA PRO A 82 2.31 -11.08 1.22
C PRO A 82 0.87 -11.18 0.72
N LEU A 83 -0.10 -10.93 1.59
CA LEU A 83 -1.52 -10.97 1.26
C LEU A 83 -2.13 -9.59 1.05
N GLY A 84 -1.35 -8.54 1.24
CA GLY A 84 -1.80 -7.18 1.09
C GLY A 84 -0.68 -6.21 1.39
N THR A 85 -1.02 -4.93 1.51
CA THR A 85 -0.06 -3.87 1.83
C THR A 85 -0.42 -3.25 3.17
N TRP A 86 0.53 -3.26 4.08
CA TRP A 86 0.38 -2.65 5.40
C TRP A 86 1.06 -1.29 5.40
N PHE A 87 0.26 -0.25 5.51
CA PHE A 87 0.74 1.12 5.61
C PHE A 87 0.94 1.44 7.09
N LYS A 88 2.18 1.42 7.51
CA LYS A 88 2.54 1.72 8.90
C LYS A 88 3.85 2.49 8.90
N GLN A 89 3.83 3.68 9.51
CA GLN A 89 5.03 4.48 9.67
C GLN A 89 6.00 3.78 10.62
N VAL A 90 7.29 3.88 10.29
CA VAL A 90 8.32 3.38 11.20
C VAL A 90 8.43 4.38 12.35
N GLU A 91 8.30 3.88 13.57
CA GLU A 91 8.52 4.72 14.73
C GLU A 91 9.99 5.03 14.85
N GLU A 92 10.31 6.32 14.81
CA GLU A 92 11.66 6.75 15.14
C GLU A 92 11.83 6.62 16.63
N VAL A 93 12.70 5.70 17.01
CA VAL A 93 13.09 5.61 18.42
C VAL A 93 14.04 6.75 18.67
N THR A 94 13.56 7.76 19.40
CA THR A 94 14.41 8.88 19.79
C THR A 94 15.13 8.47 21.04
N TYR A 95 16.42 8.34 20.94
CA TYR A 95 17.26 8.10 22.13
C TYR A 95 17.67 9.45 22.66
N ASP A 96 17.21 9.74 23.83
CA ASP A 96 17.68 10.93 24.54
C ASP A 96 18.91 10.60 25.36
#